data_d29d060f74df2b7d54fb7df91f09d4d9
#
_entry.id   d29d060f74df2b7d54fb7df91f09d4d9
#
_cell.length_a   1.000
_cell.length_b   1.000
_cell.length_c   1.000
_cell.angle_alpha   90.00
_cell.angle_beta   90.00
_cell.angle_gamma   90.00
#
_symmetry.space_group_name_H-M   'P 1'
#
loop_
_entity.id
_entity.type
_entity.pdbx_description
1 polymer ?
#
loop_
_entity_poly.entity_id
_entity_poly.type
_entity_poly.pdbx_seq_one_letter_code
_entity_poly.pdbx_strand_id
1 'polypeptide(L)'
;MDPVHRKTVRGLHTSLNPKNTLARPRALSSVPESAPLPRWISVAGLEFGVQLPGFCNDFPGQLGRDFFLNTRATYERLSDAGFTTFRIPFRWERVQPNLGGPLDPDGVQHLRLQMNLAHRVGASVLFDLHNYGRYTRHVDGEPIACGLDEEFDGQVLVGPDHLADFWARMAHAFSGQPGIIGYGLMNEPHDLPDKAWVHASQAAAESIRGEGDKTRLYVAGDRWSSSPHWDLVNPSSPWIQDPENKVTYEAHCYLDQDGSGEYHKSYEEELEFDPDLRTRAVERLEPFLKWLETNNADGLLGEFAVPVDDHRWAALLPNMLKSLDQAGVQTAWWAAGDKWGNYPLSLQV
;
A
#
# COMPACT_ATOMS: atom_id res chain seq x y z
N MET A 1 -40.52 49.99 -33.61
CA MET A 1 -41.28 50.31 -32.39
C MET A 1 -41.64 48.99 -31.80
N ASP A 2 -40.97 48.66 -30.77
CA ASP A 2 -41.35 47.97 -29.54
C ASP A 2 -40.17 47.27 -28.90
N PRO A 3 -39.96 47.35 -27.60
CA PRO A 3 -38.68 47.08 -26.98
C PRO A 3 -38.62 45.65 -26.45
N VAL A 4 -37.41 45.12 -26.57
CA VAL A 4 -36.96 43.80 -26.11
C VAL A 4 -36.94 43.70 -24.59
N HIS A 5 -37.71 42.78 -24.03
CA HIS A 5 -37.68 42.39 -22.63
C HIS A 5 -36.43 41.57 -22.34
N ARG A 6 -35.48 42.15 -21.61
CA ARG A 6 -34.40 41.40 -20.91
C ARG A 6 -34.98 40.75 -19.68
N LYS A 7 -35.01 39.38 -19.66
CA LYS A 7 -35.22 38.61 -18.45
C LYS A 7 -33.86 38.40 -17.75
N THR A 8 -33.76 38.99 -16.60
CA THR A 8 -32.63 38.79 -15.65
C THR A 8 -32.76 37.40 -15.03
N VAL A 9 -31.79 36.53 -15.27
CA VAL A 9 -31.68 35.24 -14.59
C VAL A 9 -31.08 35.52 -13.21
N ARG A 10 -31.86 35.38 -12.15
CA ARG A 10 -31.39 35.37 -10.76
C ARG A 10 -30.60 34.09 -10.52
N GLY A 11 -29.31 34.21 -10.20
CA GLY A 11 -28.51 33.11 -9.76
C GLY A 11 -29.02 32.52 -8.45
N LEU A 12 -29.29 31.24 -8.45
CA LEU A 12 -29.50 30.42 -7.26
C LEU A 12 -28.13 30.21 -6.62
N HIS A 13 -27.81 30.99 -5.61
CA HIS A 13 -26.77 30.64 -4.64
C HIS A 13 -27.32 29.47 -3.81
N THR A 14 -26.98 28.26 -4.18
CA THR A 14 -27.07 27.13 -3.26
C THR A 14 -25.94 27.26 -2.24
N SER A 15 -26.31 27.66 -1.03
CA SER A 15 -25.43 27.58 0.14
C SER A 15 -25.09 26.12 0.37
N LEU A 16 -23.83 25.74 0.14
CA LEU A 16 -23.28 24.49 0.60
C LEU A 16 -23.37 24.46 2.13
N ASN A 17 -24.19 23.58 2.63
CA ASN A 17 -24.36 23.33 4.05
C ASN A 17 -23.11 22.60 4.57
N PRO A 18 -22.28 23.17 5.47
CA PRO A 18 -21.03 22.55 5.92
C PRO A 18 -21.26 21.61 7.10
N LYS A 19 -22.21 20.68 7.01
CA LYS A 19 -22.46 19.67 8.03
C LYS A 19 -22.74 18.29 7.42
N ASN A 20 -21.81 17.77 6.62
CA ASN A 20 -21.63 16.34 6.50
C ASN A 20 -20.35 16.01 7.29
N THR A 21 -20.50 15.79 8.60
CA THR A 21 -19.50 15.03 9.34
C THR A 21 -19.51 13.62 8.76
N LEU A 22 -18.49 13.32 7.95
CA LEU A 22 -18.28 11.99 7.40
C LEU A 22 -18.34 10.98 8.55
N ALA A 23 -19.17 9.96 8.40
CA ALA A 23 -19.31 8.92 9.43
C ALA A 23 -17.96 8.18 9.55
N ARG A 24 -17.33 8.25 10.73
CA ARG A 24 -16.08 7.54 10.99
C ARG A 24 -16.31 6.04 10.96
N PRO A 25 -15.37 5.24 10.38
CA PRO A 25 -15.40 3.81 10.53
C PRO A 25 -15.50 3.42 12.01
N ARG A 26 -16.32 2.41 12.34
CA ARG A 26 -16.57 1.99 13.73
C ARG A 26 -15.26 1.70 14.48
N ALA A 27 -14.29 1.07 13.85
CA ALA A 27 -12.97 0.77 14.40
C ALA A 27 -12.16 2.02 14.82
N LEU A 28 -12.41 3.17 14.19
CA LEU A 28 -11.75 4.44 14.48
C LEU A 28 -12.62 5.39 15.32
N SER A 29 -13.79 4.94 15.79
CA SER A 29 -14.72 5.76 16.57
C SER A 29 -14.18 6.17 17.95
N SER A 30 -13.23 5.40 18.49
CA SER A 30 -12.55 5.70 19.76
C SER A 30 -11.37 6.67 19.60
N VAL A 31 -10.94 6.96 18.37
CA VAL A 31 -9.92 7.98 18.09
C VAL A 31 -10.57 9.36 18.31
N PRO A 32 -9.97 10.26 19.10
CA PRO A 32 -10.50 11.60 19.35
C PRO A 32 -10.78 12.36 18.03
N GLU A 33 -11.83 13.20 18.02
CA GLU A 33 -12.17 13.99 16.82
C GLU A 33 -11.04 14.91 16.35
N SER A 34 -10.18 15.32 17.26
CA SER A 34 -9.02 16.18 16.98
C SER A 34 -7.81 15.42 16.43
N ALA A 35 -7.80 14.08 16.45
CA ALA A 35 -6.69 13.31 15.89
C ALA A 35 -6.84 13.16 14.37
N PRO A 36 -5.75 13.28 13.61
CA PRO A 36 -5.77 13.00 12.17
C PRO A 36 -6.17 11.54 11.95
N LEU A 37 -6.97 11.29 10.91
CA LEU A 37 -7.33 9.94 10.50
C LEU A 37 -6.58 9.59 9.21
N PRO A 38 -6.26 8.31 8.99
CA PRO A 38 -5.69 7.88 7.72
C PRO A 38 -6.65 8.21 6.59
N ARG A 39 -6.11 8.78 5.51
CA ARG A 39 -6.88 9.06 4.30
C ARG A 39 -6.62 8.04 3.19
N TRP A 40 -5.67 7.16 3.42
CA TRP A 40 -5.34 6.08 2.51
C TRP A 40 -5.67 4.75 3.15
N ILE A 41 -6.01 3.79 2.32
CA ILE A 41 -6.32 2.42 2.74
C ILE A 41 -5.93 1.44 1.65
N SER A 42 -5.38 0.30 2.04
CA SER A 42 -5.18 -0.82 1.13
C SER A 42 -6.53 -1.47 0.80
N VAL A 43 -6.85 -1.54 -0.49
CA VAL A 43 -8.05 -2.22 -0.99
C VAL A 43 -7.62 -3.53 -1.62
N ALA A 44 -7.54 -4.51 -0.76
CA ALA A 44 -6.99 -5.82 -1.02
C ALA A 44 -7.93 -6.72 -1.82
N GLY A 45 -7.36 -7.60 -2.63
CA GLY A 45 -8.13 -8.52 -3.49
C GLY A 45 -7.30 -9.18 -4.58
N LEU A 46 -6.44 -8.40 -5.25
CA LEU A 46 -5.61 -8.88 -6.36
C LEU A 46 -4.33 -9.57 -5.91
N GLU A 47 -3.85 -9.30 -4.71
CA GLU A 47 -2.68 -9.94 -4.10
C GLU A 47 -2.98 -11.34 -3.57
N PHE A 48 -4.26 -11.67 -3.30
CA PHE A 48 -4.62 -12.89 -2.60
C PHE A 48 -4.03 -14.16 -3.18
N GLY A 49 -3.92 -15.08 -2.34
CA GLY A 49 -3.33 -16.39 -2.36
C GLY A 49 -2.83 -16.78 -0.99
N VAL A 50 -2.77 -15.87 -0.01
CA VAL A 50 -1.94 -16.16 1.15
C VAL A 50 -2.69 -16.44 2.45
N GLN A 51 -3.85 -15.93 2.76
CA GLN A 51 -4.33 -16.08 4.14
C GLN A 51 -5.85 -16.13 4.34
N LEU A 52 -6.67 -16.09 3.31
CA LEU A 52 -8.11 -16.23 3.51
C LEU A 52 -8.56 -17.68 3.41
N PRO A 53 -9.37 -18.16 4.36
CA PRO A 53 -9.96 -19.49 4.27
C PRO A 53 -10.71 -19.67 2.95
N GLY A 54 -10.33 -20.67 2.16
CA GLY A 54 -10.95 -20.99 0.87
C GLY A 54 -10.30 -20.41 -0.37
N PHE A 55 -9.19 -19.63 -0.23
CA PHE A 55 -8.36 -19.19 -1.35
C PHE A 55 -7.12 -20.07 -1.48
N CYS A 56 -6.71 -20.34 -2.71
CA CYS A 56 -5.53 -21.12 -3.03
C CYS A 56 -4.32 -20.22 -3.30
N ASN A 57 -3.11 -20.74 -3.06
CA ASN A 57 -1.85 -20.07 -3.43
C ASN A 57 -1.40 -20.44 -4.84
N ASP A 58 -2.33 -20.53 -5.78
CA ASP A 58 -2.00 -20.85 -7.16
C ASP A 58 -1.65 -19.58 -7.95
N PHE A 59 -0.62 -19.63 -8.77
CA PHE A 59 -0.17 -18.52 -9.62
C PHE A 59 -0.03 -18.97 -11.08
N PRO A 60 -0.54 -18.16 -12.01
CA PRO A 60 -1.16 -16.82 -11.85
C PRO A 60 -2.54 -16.85 -11.18
N GLY A 61 -3.15 -18.02 -11.01
CA GLY A 61 -4.43 -18.23 -10.35
C GLY A 61 -5.64 -17.86 -11.20
N GLN A 62 -6.83 -18.09 -10.64
CA GLN A 62 -8.11 -17.83 -11.28
C GLN A 62 -8.94 -16.83 -10.49
N LEU A 63 -9.51 -15.86 -11.18
CA LEU A 63 -10.42 -14.89 -10.59
C LEU A 63 -11.63 -15.60 -9.94
N GLY A 64 -11.95 -15.23 -8.70
CA GLY A 64 -13.04 -15.78 -7.90
C GLY A 64 -12.68 -17.06 -7.13
N ARG A 65 -11.55 -17.71 -7.44
CA ARG A 65 -10.99 -18.84 -6.71
C ARG A 65 -9.75 -18.47 -5.91
N ASP A 66 -8.76 -17.85 -6.55
CA ASP A 66 -7.45 -17.56 -5.96
C ASP A 66 -7.29 -16.09 -5.62
N PHE A 67 -8.04 -15.23 -6.28
CA PHE A 67 -8.10 -13.81 -6.04
C PHE A 67 -9.46 -13.23 -6.44
N PHE A 68 -9.73 -11.98 -6.08
CA PHE A 68 -10.99 -11.32 -6.42
C PHE A 68 -10.80 -9.84 -6.77
N LEU A 69 -11.84 -9.26 -7.37
CA LEU A 69 -11.94 -7.84 -7.65
C LEU A 69 -12.94 -7.22 -6.69
N ASN A 70 -12.55 -6.09 -6.10
CA ASN A 70 -13.47 -5.30 -5.28
C ASN A 70 -14.52 -4.64 -6.15
N THR A 71 -15.73 -4.51 -5.61
CA THR A 71 -16.87 -3.95 -6.31
C THR A 71 -16.90 -2.41 -6.22
N ARG A 72 -17.70 -1.79 -7.08
CA ARG A 72 -17.95 -0.35 -7.01
C ARG A 72 -18.47 0.09 -5.63
N ALA A 73 -19.34 -0.71 -5.01
CA ALA A 73 -19.92 -0.41 -3.71
C ALA A 73 -18.84 -0.30 -2.61
N THR A 74 -17.76 -1.09 -2.70
CA THR A 74 -16.63 -1.00 -1.76
C THR A 74 -15.93 0.34 -1.86
N TYR A 75 -15.61 0.78 -3.08
CA TYR A 75 -14.97 2.09 -3.28
C TYR A 75 -15.87 3.26 -2.86
N GLU A 76 -17.19 3.17 -3.12
CA GLU A 76 -18.17 4.17 -2.67
C GLU A 76 -18.20 4.26 -1.15
N ARG A 77 -18.34 3.13 -0.43
CA ARG A 77 -18.35 3.11 1.04
C ARG A 77 -17.05 3.66 1.64
N LEU A 78 -15.90 3.27 1.09
CA LEU A 78 -14.61 3.77 1.57
C LEU A 78 -14.44 5.27 1.31
N SER A 79 -14.87 5.77 0.15
CA SER A 79 -14.86 7.20 -0.15
C SER A 79 -15.81 7.98 0.77
N ASP A 80 -17.00 7.46 1.04
CA ASP A 80 -17.97 8.04 1.98
C ASP A 80 -17.43 8.06 3.42
N ALA A 81 -16.56 7.10 3.78
CA ALA A 81 -15.85 7.07 5.06
C ALA A 81 -14.65 8.04 5.11
N GLY A 82 -14.34 8.75 4.03
CA GLY A 82 -13.29 9.78 3.97
C GLY A 82 -11.95 9.35 3.39
N PHE A 83 -11.84 8.12 2.89
CA PHE A 83 -10.62 7.69 2.20
C PHE A 83 -10.55 8.31 0.79
N THR A 84 -9.39 8.86 0.45
CA THR A 84 -9.15 9.59 -0.80
C THR A 84 -8.10 8.93 -1.69
N THR A 85 -7.41 7.94 -1.16
CA THR A 85 -6.37 7.19 -1.89
C THR A 85 -6.44 5.72 -1.52
N PHE A 86 -6.40 4.88 -2.54
CA PHE A 86 -6.45 3.44 -2.39
C PHE A 86 -5.12 2.82 -2.84
N ARG A 87 -4.41 2.20 -1.91
CA ARG A 87 -3.29 1.32 -2.21
C ARG A 87 -3.88 0.02 -2.73
N ILE A 88 -3.52 -0.39 -3.93
CA ILE A 88 -4.05 -1.58 -4.62
C ILE A 88 -2.93 -2.63 -4.67
N PRO A 89 -2.88 -3.54 -3.70
CA PRO A 89 -1.91 -4.62 -3.72
C PRO A 89 -2.27 -5.64 -4.81
N PHE A 90 -1.24 -6.12 -5.53
CA PHE A 90 -1.41 -7.12 -6.58
C PHE A 90 -0.16 -7.99 -6.71
N ARG A 91 -0.30 -9.19 -7.30
CA ARG A 91 0.81 -10.14 -7.48
C ARG A 91 1.45 -9.98 -8.85
N TRP A 92 2.78 -10.06 -8.86
CA TRP A 92 3.60 -10.01 -10.07
C TRP A 92 3.19 -11.08 -11.08
N GLU A 93 3.06 -12.32 -10.62
CA GLU A 93 2.75 -13.49 -11.43
C GLU A 93 1.40 -13.39 -12.14
N ARG A 94 0.46 -12.58 -11.63
CA ARG A 94 -0.86 -12.36 -12.25
C ARG A 94 -0.82 -11.34 -13.38
N VAL A 95 0.15 -10.44 -13.32
CA VAL A 95 0.31 -9.40 -14.35
C VAL A 95 1.40 -9.75 -15.35
N GLN A 96 2.40 -10.52 -14.93
CA GLN A 96 3.45 -11.06 -15.80
C GLN A 96 3.69 -12.55 -15.48
N PRO A 97 2.82 -13.46 -15.98
CA PRO A 97 2.88 -14.90 -15.64
C PRO A 97 4.13 -15.60 -16.18
N ASN A 98 4.77 -15.02 -17.17
CA ASN A 98 6.07 -15.49 -17.68
C ASN A 98 7.11 -14.39 -17.40
N LEU A 99 7.99 -14.66 -16.45
CA LEU A 99 9.03 -13.72 -16.03
C LEU A 99 9.85 -13.22 -17.24
N GLY A 100 9.94 -11.88 -17.39
CA GLY A 100 10.55 -11.25 -18.56
C GLY A 100 9.70 -11.29 -19.84
N GLY A 101 8.51 -11.91 -19.79
CA GLY A 101 7.56 -11.96 -20.90
C GLY A 101 6.63 -10.72 -20.98
N PRO A 102 5.68 -10.70 -21.93
CA PRO A 102 4.69 -9.64 -22.00
C PRO A 102 3.77 -9.66 -20.77
N LEU A 103 3.21 -8.49 -20.43
CA LEU A 103 2.14 -8.43 -19.43
C LEU A 103 0.91 -9.17 -19.93
N ASP A 104 0.23 -9.85 -19.00
CA ASP A 104 -1.04 -10.51 -19.28
C ASP A 104 -2.15 -9.46 -19.48
N PRO A 105 -2.87 -9.49 -20.62
CA PRO A 105 -3.94 -8.51 -20.86
C PRO A 105 -5.05 -8.50 -19.82
N ASP A 106 -5.41 -9.67 -19.26
CA ASP A 106 -6.44 -9.76 -18.22
C ASP A 106 -5.93 -9.19 -16.90
N GLY A 107 -4.68 -9.48 -16.53
CA GLY A 107 -4.04 -8.89 -15.34
C GLY A 107 -4.00 -7.37 -15.40
N VAL A 108 -3.58 -6.81 -16.54
CA VAL A 108 -3.62 -5.35 -16.79
C VAL A 108 -5.04 -4.80 -16.73
N GLN A 109 -6.02 -5.51 -17.31
CA GLN A 109 -7.43 -5.09 -17.28
C GLN A 109 -8.01 -5.09 -15.87
N HIS A 110 -7.64 -6.04 -15.03
CA HIS A 110 -8.04 -6.06 -13.62
C HIS A 110 -7.54 -4.82 -12.86
N LEU A 111 -6.27 -4.45 -13.03
CA LEU A 111 -5.72 -3.22 -12.44
C LEU A 111 -6.44 -1.96 -12.98
N ARG A 112 -6.68 -1.88 -14.30
CA ARG A 112 -7.44 -0.78 -14.90
C ARG A 112 -8.86 -0.66 -14.34
N LEU A 113 -9.52 -1.78 -14.11
CA LEU A 113 -10.86 -1.80 -13.52
C LEU A 113 -10.85 -1.21 -12.11
N GLN A 114 -9.94 -1.65 -11.24
CA GLN A 114 -9.84 -1.15 -9.88
C GLN A 114 -9.49 0.36 -9.86
N MET A 115 -8.52 0.77 -10.68
CA MET A 115 -8.18 2.19 -10.88
C MET A 115 -9.40 3.02 -11.30
N ASN A 116 -10.16 2.55 -12.28
CA ASN A 116 -11.34 3.26 -12.77
C ASN A 116 -12.45 3.36 -11.73
N LEU A 117 -12.63 2.34 -10.89
CA LEU A 117 -13.60 2.36 -9.79
C LEU A 117 -13.20 3.40 -8.74
N ALA A 118 -11.92 3.46 -8.37
CA ALA A 118 -11.38 4.49 -7.48
C ALA A 118 -11.57 5.91 -8.07
N HIS A 119 -11.20 6.08 -9.33
CA HIS A 119 -11.32 7.38 -10.00
C HIS A 119 -12.77 7.88 -10.06
N ARG A 120 -13.76 7.01 -10.25
CA ARG A 120 -15.19 7.36 -10.28
C ARG A 120 -15.71 7.93 -8.97
N VAL A 121 -15.11 7.59 -7.86
CA VAL A 121 -15.43 8.15 -6.53
C VAL A 121 -14.54 9.33 -6.16
N GLY A 122 -13.74 9.84 -7.10
CA GLY A 122 -12.85 10.99 -6.89
C GLY A 122 -11.56 10.65 -6.14
N ALA A 123 -11.26 9.36 -5.97
CA ALA A 123 -10.05 8.90 -5.28
C ALA A 123 -8.92 8.60 -6.28
N SER A 124 -7.70 8.57 -5.73
CA SER A 124 -6.48 8.19 -6.44
C SER A 124 -6.04 6.77 -6.06
N VAL A 125 -5.14 6.18 -6.87
CA VAL A 125 -4.58 4.86 -6.59
C VAL A 125 -3.05 4.89 -6.51
N LEU A 126 -2.52 4.09 -5.61
CA LEU A 126 -1.14 3.64 -5.54
C LEU A 126 -1.15 2.15 -5.91
N PHE A 127 -0.52 1.78 -7.01
CA PHE A 127 -0.31 0.37 -7.34
C PHE A 127 0.86 -0.19 -6.53
N ASP A 128 0.60 -1.27 -5.81
CA ASP A 128 1.57 -1.91 -4.93
C ASP A 128 1.86 -3.34 -5.37
N LEU A 129 3.12 -3.59 -5.77
CA LEU A 129 3.60 -4.92 -6.14
C LEU A 129 3.81 -5.77 -4.88
N HIS A 130 2.84 -6.57 -4.53
CA HIS A 130 2.75 -7.27 -3.25
C HIS A 130 3.44 -8.64 -3.24
N ASN A 131 4.75 -8.65 -3.48
CA ASN A 131 5.51 -9.89 -3.74
C ASN A 131 6.69 -10.16 -2.81
N TYR A 132 6.91 -9.37 -1.76
CA TYR A 132 7.91 -9.66 -0.72
C TYR A 132 9.36 -9.86 -1.22
N GLY A 133 9.72 -9.20 -2.33
CA GLY A 133 11.01 -9.39 -2.99
C GLY A 133 11.15 -10.70 -3.75
N ARG A 134 10.05 -11.37 -4.10
CA ARG A 134 10.04 -12.72 -4.70
C ARG A 134 9.18 -12.80 -5.93
N TYR A 135 9.42 -13.84 -6.73
CA TYR A 135 8.56 -14.27 -7.82
C TYR A 135 8.44 -15.80 -7.78
N THR A 136 7.22 -16.34 -7.91
CA THR A 136 6.99 -17.79 -7.90
C THR A 136 7.28 -18.37 -9.27
N ARG A 137 8.28 -19.25 -9.36
CA ARG A 137 8.62 -20.02 -10.56
C ARG A 137 8.25 -21.48 -10.37
N HIS A 138 7.98 -22.16 -11.47
CA HIS A 138 7.83 -23.61 -11.47
C HIS A 138 9.16 -24.24 -11.90
N VAL A 139 9.78 -24.97 -11.00
CA VAL A 139 11.01 -25.74 -11.23
C VAL A 139 10.66 -27.21 -11.08
N ASP A 140 10.91 -27.98 -12.11
CA ASP A 140 10.51 -29.42 -12.17
C ASP A 140 9.02 -29.69 -11.87
N GLY A 141 8.17 -28.72 -12.16
CA GLY A 141 6.72 -28.77 -11.94
C GLY A 141 6.25 -28.29 -10.57
N GLU A 142 7.17 -27.99 -9.63
CA GLU A 142 6.86 -27.51 -8.31
C GLU A 142 6.98 -25.96 -8.23
N PRO A 143 6.05 -25.27 -7.57
CA PRO A 143 6.13 -23.83 -7.37
C PRO A 143 7.18 -23.48 -6.30
N ILE A 144 8.13 -22.65 -6.67
CA ILE A 144 9.19 -22.17 -5.78
C ILE A 144 9.16 -20.64 -5.77
N ALA A 145 9.07 -20.04 -4.58
CA ALA A 145 9.21 -18.61 -4.40
C ALA A 145 10.70 -18.25 -4.42
N CYS A 146 11.15 -17.70 -5.55
CA CYS A 146 12.55 -17.30 -5.77
C CYS A 146 12.73 -15.84 -5.36
N GLY A 147 13.66 -15.56 -4.45
CA GLY A 147 14.04 -14.21 -4.04
C GLY A 147 14.85 -13.49 -5.12
N LEU A 148 14.79 -12.16 -5.11
CA LEU A 148 15.66 -11.31 -5.95
C LEU A 148 17.13 -11.57 -5.59
N ASP A 149 17.93 -11.87 -6.61
CA ASP A 149 19.35 -12.23 -6.51
C ASP A 149 19.68 -13.46 -5.63
N GLU A 150 18.67 -14.22 -5.24
CA GLU A 150 18.86 -15.47 -4.53
C GLU A 150 19.36 -16.57 -5.47
N GLU A 151 20.41 -17.28 -5.05
CA GLU A 151 20.93 -18.42 -5.80
C GLU A 151 20.15 -19.70 -5.48
N PHE A 152 19.65 -20.35 -6.53
CA PHE A 152 19.05 -21.67 -6.48
C PHE A 152 19.85 -22.62 -7.39
N ASP A 153 20.43 -23.65 -6.83
CA ASP A 153 21.34 -24.59 -7.52
C ASP A 153 22.45 -23.89 -8.36
N GLY A 154 23.02 -22.81 -7.78
CA GLY A 154 24.09 -22.04 -8.43
C GLY A 154 23.64 -21.11 -9.54
N GLN A 155 22.34 -20.84 -9.66
CA GLN A 155 21.77 -19.92 -10.63
C GLN A 155 20.83 -18.91 -9.96
N VAL A 156 20.92 -17.65 -10.37
CA VAL A 156 19.94 -16.63 -9.99
C VAL A 156 18.75 -16.74 -10.93
N LEU A 157 17.60 -17.14 -10.38
CA LEU A 157 16.37 -17.35 -11.14
C LEU A 157 15.55 -16.07 -11.32
N VAL A 158 15.66 -15.14 -10.38
CA VAL A 158 14.96 -13.84 -10.38
C VAL A 158 15.96 -12.77 -9.95
N GLY A 159 16.25 -11.82 -10.81
CA GLY A 159 17.22 -10.75 -10.53
C GLY A 159 16.66 -9.35 -10.79
N PRO A 160 17.43 -8.30 -10.53
CA PRO A 160 17.05 -6.90 -10.72
C PRO A 160 16.51 -6.59 -12.13
N ASP A 161 17.09 -7.21 -13.16
CA ASP A 161 16.66 -7.00 -14.55
C ASP A 161 15.21 -7.45 -14.80
N HIS A 162 14.75 -8.49 -14.08
CA HIS A 162 13.38 -8.96 -14.20
C HIS A 162 12.39 -7.95 -13.58
N LEU A 163 12.74 -7.38 -12.43
CA LEU A 163 11.93 -6.33 -11.80
C LEU A 163 11.92 -5.05 -12.65
N ALA A 164 13.06 -4.71 -13.25
CA ALA A 164 13.19 -3.59 -14.17
C ALA A 164 12.33 -3.78 -15.43
N ASP A 165 12.38 -4.96 -16.07
CA ASP A 165 11.52 -5.29 -17.22
C ASP A 165 10.02 -5.20 -16.87
N PHE A 166 9.64 -5.75 -15.72
CA PHE A 166 8.26 -5.67 -15.26
C PHE A 166 7.81 -4.21 -15.11
N TRP A 167 8.57 -3.38 -14.42
CA TRP A 167 8.20 -1.99 -14.18
C TRP A 167 8.29 -1.12 -15.43
N ALA A 168 9.21 -1.39 -16.37
CA ALA A 168 9.19 -0.73 -17.69
C ALA A 168 7.87 -0.98 -18.42
N ARG A 169 7.42 -2.24 -18.45
CA ARG A 169 6.13 -2.60 -19.07
C ARG A 169 4.93 -2.01 -18.36
N MET A 170 4.95 -1.97 -17.02
CA MET A 170 3.91 -1.32 -16.23
C MET A 170 3.87 0.18 -16.50
N ALA A 171 5.01 0.85 -16.52
CA ALA A 171 5.10 2.27 -16.88
C ALA A 171 4.55 2.51 -18.30
N HIS A 172 4.95 1.70 -19.27
CA HIS A 172 4.41 1.79 -20.63
C HIS A 172 2.88 1.64 -20.68
N ALA A 173 2.32 0.72 -19.90
CA ALA A 173 0.87 0.44 -19.88
C ALA A 173 0.04 1.51 -19.14
N PHE A 174 0.62 2.18 -18.14
CA PHE A 174 -0.11 3.03 -17.20
C PHE A 174 0.37 4.49 -17.15
N SER A 175 1.45 4.86 -17.83
CA SER A 175 1.95 6.25 -17.85
C SER A 175 0.86 7.23 -18.24
N GLY A 176 0.77 8.34 -17.49
CA GLY A 176 -0.18 9.42 -17.78
C GLY A 176 -1.65 9.07 -17.53
N GLN A 177 -1.97 7.90 -16.99
CA GLN A 177 -3.35 7.57 -16.64
C GLN A 177 -3.81 8.43 -15.45
N PRO A 178 -4.98 9.10 -15.55
CA PRO A 178 -5.49 9.93 -14.48
C PRO A 178 -5.83 9.06 -13.25
N GLY A 179 -5.53 9.59 -12.06
CA GLY A 179 -5.84 8.93 -10.80
C GLY A 179 -4.73 8.02 -10.25
N ILE A 180 -3.67 7.73 -11.01
CA ILE A 180 -2.49 7.05 -10.47
C ILE A 180 -1.58 8.09 -9.83
N ILE A 181 -1.32 7.94 -8.52
CA ILE A 181 -0.42 8.82 -7.79
C ILE A 181 0.97 8.23 -7.59
N GLY A 182 1.12 6.92 -7.76
CA GLY A 182 2.40 6.26 -7.54
C GLY A 182 2.44 4.78 -7.88
N TYR A 183 3.68 4.29 -7.90
CA TYR A 183 4.04 2.89 -8.00
C TYR A 183 4.81 2.47 -6.75
N GLY A 184 4.27 1.53 -5.96
CA GLY A 184 4.96 0.81 -4.91
C GLY A 184 5.79 -0.31 -5.54
N LEU A 185 7.11 -0.10 -5.58
CA LEU A 185 8.01 -0.94 -6.37
C LEU A 185 8.03 -2.40 -5.90
N MET A 186 7.82 -2.64 -4.61
CA MET A 186 7.72 -3.95 -3.98
C MET A 186 7.19 -3.81 -2.57
N ASN A 187 6.22 -4.62 -2.17
CA ASN A 187 5.81 -4.76 -0.79
C ASN A 187 6.81 -5.62 -0.02
N GLU A 188 7.22 -5.15 1.15
CA GLU A 188 7.92 -5.91 2.19
C GLU A 188 9.04 -6.87 1.71
N PRO A 189 10.04 -6.40 0.97
CA PRO A 189 11.18 -7.25 0.65
C PRO A 189 11.85 -7.72 1.94
N HIS A 190 12.19 -9.01 2.03
CA HIS A 190 12.83 -9.60 3.20
C HIS A 190 13.64 -10.83 2.86
N ASP A 191 14.61 -11.16 3.71
CA ASP A 191 15.47 -12.36 3.59
C ASP A 191 16.10 -12.49 2.20
N LEU A 192 16.53 -11.36 1.63
CA LEU A 192 17.25 -11.28 0.37
C LEU A 192 18.75 -11.21 0.60
N PRO A 193 19.58 -11.56 -0.40
CA PRO A 193 21.01 -11.32 -0.35
C PRO A 193 21.36 -9.84 -0.08
N ASP A 194 22.52 -9.58 0.51
CA ASP A 194 22.95 -8.22 0.84
C ASP A 194 22.84 -7.27 -0.36
N LYS A 195 22.18 -6.14 -0.16
CA LYS A 195 21.91 -5.09 -1.17
C LYS A 195 21.07 -5.51 -2.38
N ALA A 196 20.56 -6.74 -2.44
CA ALA A 196 19.74 -7.19 -3.56
C ALA A 196 18.54 -6.26 -3.77
N TRP A 197 17.85 -5.88 -2.69
CA TRP A 197 16.74 -4.93 -2.80
C TRP A 197 17.18 -3.51 -3.22
N VAL A 198 18.29 -3.01 -2.71
CA VAL A 198 18.83 -1.70 -3.10
C VAL A 198 19.11 -1.65 -4.61
N HIS A 199 19.74 -2.68 -5.17
CA HIS A 199 20.02 -2.78 -6.60
C HIS A 199 18.75 -2.95 -7.43
N ALA A 200 17.85 -3.84 -7.01
CA ALA A 200 16.62 -4.11 -7.75
C ALA A 200 15.67 -2.90 -7.76
N SER A 201 15.53 -2.19 -6.64
CA SER A 201 14.69 -0.99 -6.57
C SER A 201 15.24 0.15 -7.42
N GLN A 202 16.58 0.33 -7.47
CA GLN A 202 17.22 1.31 -8.35
C GLN A 202 17.00 0.95 -9.83
N ALA A 203 17.19 -0.31 -10.20
CA ALA A 203 16.98 -0.77 -11.58
C ALA A 203 15.53 -0.58 -12.05
N ALA A 204 14.56 -0.86 -11.16
CA ALA A 204 13.15 -0.60 -11.42
C ALA A 204 12.85 0.90 -11.60
N ALA A 205 13.42 1.76 -10.75
CA ALA A 205 13.27 3.21 -10.87
C ALA A 205 13.84 3.72 -12.23
N GLU A 206 15.03 3.31 -12.59
CA GLU A 206 15.66 3.67 -13.87
C GLU A 206 14.82 3.21 -15.07
N SER A 207 14.26 2.01 -15.03
CA SER A 207 13.46 1.47 -16.11
C SER A 207 12.14 2.24 -16.30
N ILE A 208 11.48 2.62 -15.22
CA ILE A 208 10.27 3.49 -15.26
C ILE A 208 10.62 4.84 -15.90
N ARG A 209 11.72 5.44 -15.50
CA ARG A 209 12.19 6.71 -16.05
C ARG A 209 12.62 6.59 -17.50
N GLY A 210 13.17 5.43 -17.90
CA GLY A 210 13.52 5.09 -19.28
C GLY A 210 12.32 5.10 -20.23
N GLU A 211 11.13 4.73 -19.75
CA GLU A 211 9.86 4.85 -20.47
C GLU A 211 9.29 6.28 -20.51
N GLY A 212 9.98 7.25 -19.90
CA GLY A 212 9.52 8.65 -19.80
C GLY A 212 8.44 8.89 -18.77
N ASP A 213 8.10 7.89 -17.96
CA ASP A 213 7.10 8.01 -16.91
C ASP A 213 7.67 8.76 -15.70
N LYS A 214 6.91 9.78 -15.24
CA LYS A 214 7.27 10.68 -14.13
C LYS A 214 6.42 10.44 -12.88
N THR A 215 5.73 9.34 -12.81
CA THR A 215 4.90 8.95 -11.65
C THR A 215 5.78 8.79 -10.41
N ARG A 216 5.27 9.14 -9.24
CA ARG A 216 5.99 9.01 -7.96
C ARG A 216 6.27 7.54 -7.65
N LEU A 217 7.46 7.27 -7.13
CA LEU A 217 7.91 5.94 -6.73
C LEU A 217 7.80 5.81 -5.22
N TYR A 218 7.21 4.72 -4.75
CA TYR A 218 7.15 4.33 -3.35
C TYR A 218 8.05 3.13 -3.15
N VAL A 219 9.00 3.27 -2.24
CA VAL A 219 10.11 2.33 -2.09
C VAL A 219 10.14 1.80 -0.67
N ALA A 220 9.72 0.57 -0.50
CA ALA A 220 9.77 -0.12 0.78
C ALA A 220 11.20 -0.30 1.29
N GLY A 221 11.38 -0.31 2.60
CA GLY A 221 12.63 -0.75 3.22
C GLY A 221 12.80 -2.26 3.15
N ASP A 222 14.00 -2.75 3.45
CA ASP A 222 14.26 -4.17 3.64
C ASP A 222 13.63 -4.69 4.95
N ARG A 223 13.64 -6.00 5.16
CA ARG A 223 13.08 -6.70 6.33
C ARG A 223 11.66 -6.26 6.67
N TRP A 224 10.72 -6.61 5.74
CA TRP A 224 9.29 -6.30 5.85
C TRP A 224 9.00 -4.80 5.98
N SER A 225 9.88 -3.95 5.47
CA SER A 225 9.72 -2.48 5.56
C SER A 225 9.53 -1.97 7.00
N SER A 226 10.09 -2.69 7.98
CA SER A 226 9.84 -2.50 9.40
C SER A 226 10.34 -1.15 9.91
N SER A 227 9.42 -0.28 10.35
CA SER A 227 9.78 1.05 10.88
C SER A 227 10.70 1.00 12.12
N PRO A 228 10.50 0.09 13.11
CA PRO A 228 11.38 0.01 14.27
C PRO A 228 12.80 -0.49 13.98
N HIS A 229 13.02 -1.11 12.82
CA HIS A 229 14.33 -1.61 12.43
C HIS A 229 14.94 -0.83 11.25
N TRP A 230 14.32 0.30 10.88
CA TRP A 230 14.62 1.03 9.65
C TRP A 230 16.11 1.39 9.50
N ASP A 231 16.71 1.94 10.52
CA ASP A 231 18.10 2.38 10.55
C ASP A 231 19.13 1.25 10.67
N LEU A 232 18.67 0.05 11.05
CA LEU A 232 19.53 -1.13 11.17
C LEU A 232 19.70 -1.89 9.87
N VAL A 233 18.72 -1.81 8.97
CA VAL A 233 18.64 -2.69 7.81
C VAL A 233 18.67 -1.95 6.47
N ASN A 234 18.38 -0.65 6.46
CA ASN A 234 18.41 0.16 5.27
C ASN A 234 19.66 1.04 5.21
N PRO A 235 20.05 1.53 4.02
CA PRO A 235 21.11 2.53 3.88
C PRO A 235 20.84 3.76 4.74
N SER A 236 21.89 4.35 5.31
CA SER A 236 21.79 5.56 6.14
C SER A 236 21.35 6.81 5.36
N SER A 237 21.31 6.74 4.04
CA SER A 237 20.90 7.80 3.11
C SER A 237 19.98 7.26 2.03
N PRO A 238 19.18 8.11 1.37
CA PRO A 238 18.36 7.74 0.23
C PRO A 238 19.18 7.00 -0.83
N TRP A 239 18.72 5.82 -1.22
CA TRP A 239 19.46 4.96 -2.15
C TRP A 239 18.92 5.00 -3.58
N ILE A 240 17.74 5.57 -3.80
CA ILE A 240 17.20 5.74 -5.14
C ILE A 240 17.66 7.09 -5.71
N GLN A 241 18.34 7.01 -6.84
CA GLN A 241 18.68 8.17 -7.66
C GLN A 241 17.58 8.35 -8.71
N ASP A 242 16.75 9.36 -8.50
CA ASP A 242 15.63 9.68 -9.39
C ASP A 242 15.78 11.09 -9.97
N PRO A 243 15.91 11.26 -11.30
CA PRO A 243 16.03 12.59 -11.93
C PRO A 243 14.79 13.46 -11.77
N GLU A 244 13.63 12.86 -11.49
CA GLU A 244 12.36 13.60 -11.24
C GLU A 244 12.19 14.03 -9.78
N ASN A 245 13.06 13.58 -8.85
CA ASN A 245 12.97 13.82 -7.41
C ASN A 245 11.57 13.44 -6.84
N LYS A 246 11.01 12.33 -7.28
CA LYS A 246 9.67 11.84 -6.90
C LYS A 246 9.75 10.48 -6.23
N VAL A 247 10.52 10.38 -5.16
CA VAL A 247 10.65 9.18 -4.36
C VAL A 247 10.02 9.43 -2.99
N THR A 248 9.28 8.45 -2.50
CA THR A 248 8.77 8.35 -1.13
C THR A 248 9.20 7.01 -0.57
N TYR A 249 9.84 7.02 0.60
CA TYR A 249 10.21 5.78 1.28
C TYR A 249 9.03 5.27 2.10
N GLU A 250 8.78 3.96 2.03
CA GLU A 250 7.62 3.33 2.65
C GLU A 250 8.06 2.43 3.80
N ALA A 251 7.46 2.61 4.97
CA ALA A 251 7.64 1.75 6.13
C ALA A 251 6.30 1.18 6.60
N HIS A 252 6.35 0.06 7.33
CA HIS A 252 5.22 -0.59 7.96
C HIS A 252 5.41 -0.64 9.48
N CYS A 253 4.29 -0.55 10.24
CA CYS A 253 4.35 -0.57 11.69
C CYS A 253 3.09 -1.21 12.29
N TYR A 254 3.22 -2.40 12.81
CA TYR A 254 2.19 -3.06 13.61
C TYR A 254 2.52 -3.00 15.10
N LEU A 255 1.49 -3.10 15.96
CA LEU A 255 1.63 -2.82 17.39
C LEU A 255 1.60 -4.07 18.28
N ASP A 256 1.41 -5.25 17.70
CA ASP A 256 1.60 -6.54 18.36
C ASP A 256 3.06 -6.78 18.72
N GLN A 257 3.32 -7.73 19.59
CA GLN A 257 4.64 -7.94 20.21
C GLN A 257 5.77 -8.09 19.20
N ASP A 258 5.56 -8.92 18.18
CA ASP A 258 6.55 -9.22 17.14
C ASP A 258 6.47 -8.29 15.92
N GLY A 259 5.47 -7.42 15.88
CA GLY A 259 5.26 -6.48 14.78
C GLY A 259 4.75 -7.11 13.49
N SER A 260 4.23 -8.34 13.55
CA SER A 260 3.75 -9.07 12.39
C SER A 260 2.40 -8.59 11.85
N GLY A 261 1.58 -7.93 12.70
CA GLY A 261 0.20 -7.58 12.38
C GLY A 261 -0.78 -8.75 12.53
N GLU A 262 -0.33 -9.89 13.05
CA GLU A 262 -1.19 -11.06 13.26
C GLU A 262 -1.97 -11.00 14.58
N TYR A 263 -1.49 -10.22 15.56
CA TYR A 263 -2.13 -10.00 16.86
C TYR A 263 -2.53 -11.30 17.56
N HIS A 264 -1.61 -12.25 17.63
CA HIS A 264 -1.83 -13.56 18.25
C HIS A 264 -2.16 -13.49 19.75
N LYS A 265 -1.75 -12.40 20.40
CA LYS A 265 -2.00 -12.16 21.83
C LYS A 265 -3.13 -11.16 22.03
N SER A 266 -3.88 -11.35 23.11
CA SER A 266 -4.84 -10.36 23.59
C SER A 266 -4.14 -9.07 24.04
N TYR A 267 -4.91 -7.98 24.15
CA TYR A 267 -4.39 -6.71 24.69
C TYR A 267 -3.83 -6.85 26.11
N GLU A 268 -4.46 -7.70 26.95
CA GLU A 268 -4.00 -7.99 28.32
C GLU A 268 -2.65 -8.68 28.32
N GLU A 269 -2.48 -9.72 27.51
CA GLU A 269 -1.21 -10.45 27.41
C GLU A 269 -0.09 -9.56 26.86
N GLU A 270 -0.41 -8.67 25.92
CA GLU A 270 0.56 -7.68 25.42
C GLU A 270 0.93 -6.64 26.49
N LEU A 271 -0.02 -6.19 27.29
CA LEU A 271 0.22 -5.24 28.38
C LEU A 271 0.99 -5.88 29.53
N GLU A 272 0.76 -7.17 29.82
CA GLU A 272 1.54 -7.93 30.81
C GLU A 272 2.98 -8.11 30.36
N PHE A 273 3.21 -8.34 29.07
CA PHE A 273 4.55 -8.44 28.48
C PHE A 273 5.26 -7.09 28.45
N ASP A 274 4.57 -6.04 28.04
CA ASP A 274 5.08 -4.68 27.91
C ASP A 274 4.15 -3.68 28.62
N PRO A 275 4.46 -3.33 29.90
CA PRO A 275 3.67 -2.36 30.66
C PRO A 275 3.60 -0.97 30.01
N ASP A 276 4.56 -0.64 29.15
CA ASP A 276 4.66 0.61 28.42
C ASP A 276 4.02 0.54 27.00
N LEU A 277 3.16 -0.47 26.75
CA LEU A 277 2.47 -0.69 25.48
C LEU A 277 1.90 0.60 24.85
N ARG A 278 1.52 1.58 25.68
CA ARG A 278 0.96 2.87 25.24
C ARG A 278 1.96 3.75 24.50
N THR A 279 3.26 3.58 24.72
CA THR A 279 4.32 4.35 24.04
C THR A 279 4.87 3.61 22.83
N ARG A 280 4.67 2.30 22.77
CA ARG A 280 5.17 1.40 21.71
C ARG A 280 4.93 1.94 20.30
N ALA A 281 3.73 2.49 20.05
CA ALA A 281 3.37 3.00 18.74
C ALA A 281 4.27 4.17 18.28
N VAL A 282 4.64 5.06 19.18
CA VAL A 282 5.53 6.20 18.88
C VAL A 282 6.98 5.73 18.79
N GLU A 283 7.41 4.90 19.74
CA GLU A 283 8.78 4.37 19.79
C GLU A 283 9.14 3.56 18.54
N ARG A 284 8.19 2.75 18.04
CA ARG A 284 8.40 1.98 16.80
C ARG A 284 8.51 2.83 15.53
N LEU A 285 7.98 4.06 15.55
CA LEU A 285 8.09 4.97 14.42
C LEU A 285 9.40 5.77 14.42
N GLU A 286 10.01 5.97 15.59
CA GLU A 286 11.13 6.89 15.77
C GLU A 286 12.31 6.61 14.80
N PRO A 287 12.79 5.38 14.58
CA PRO A 287 13.89 5.14 13.65
C PRO A 287 13.58 5.58 12.22
N PHE A 288 12.37 5.29 11.73
CA PHE A 288 11.95 5.72 10.39
C PHE A 288 11.80 7.24 10.29
N LEU A 289 11.08 7.86 11.23
CA LEU A 289 10.86 9.31 11.22
C LEU A 289 12.17 10.10 11.32
N LYS A 290 13.09 9.64 12.17
CA LYS A 290 14.41 10.26 12.31
C LYS A 290 15.24 10.13 11.03
N TRP A 291 15.15 8.98 10.35
CA TRP A 291 15.82 8.78 9.07
C TRP A 291 15.27 9.72 8.00
N LEU A 292 13.93 9.88 7.91
CA LEU A 292 13.28 10.82 6.98
C LEU A 292 13.73 12.26 7.25
N GLU A 293 13.67 12.70 8.50
CA GLU A 293 14.10 14.04 8.91
C GLU A 293 15.57 14.29 8.56
N THR A 294 16.46 13.35 8.93
CA THR A 294 17.91 13.47 8.69
C THR A 294 18.23 13.61 7.21
N ASN A 295 17.46 12.93 6.36
CA ASN A 295 17.71 12.86 4.93
C ASN A 295 16.83 13.83 4.11
N ASN A 296 15.94 14.59 4.76
CA ASN A 296 14.93 15.43 4.09
C ASN A 296 14.18 14.63 3.01
N ALA A 297 13.74 13.41 3.38
CA ALA A 297 13.08 12.47 2.49
C ALA A 297 11.57 12.41 2.75
N ASP A 298 10.77 12.19 1.69
CA ASP A 298 9.33 11.95 1.80
C ASP A 298 9.07 10.54 2.35
N GLY A 299 8.06 10.39 3.22
CA GLY A 299 7.68 9.13 3.85
C GLY A 299 6.21 8.74 3.67
N LEU A 300 5.97 7.43 3.64
CA LEU A 300 4.66 6.79 3.74
C LEU A 300 4.71 5.72 4.83
N LEU A 301 3.77 5.72 5.77
CA LEU A 301 3.46 4.52 6.53
C LEU A 301 2.43 3.73 5.74
N GLY A 302 2.90 2.80 4.90
CA GLY A 302 2.12 2.08 3.90
C GLY A 302 1.22 1.01 4.47
N GLU A 303 1.59 0.50 5.65
CA GLU A 303 0.76 -0.42 6.42
C GLU A 303 0.87 -0.15 7.90
N PHE A 304 -0.28 -0.05 8.52
CA PHE A 304 -0.52 -0.16 9.94
C PHE A 304 -1.99 -0.51 10.16
N ALA A 305 -2.28 -1.23 11.20
CA ALA A 305 -3.64 -1.50 11.64
C ALA A 305 -3.63 -1.97 13.10
N VAL A 306 -4.82 -2.04 13.68
CA VAL A 306 -5.06 -2.66 14.98
C VAL A 306 -6.36 -3.46 14.92
N PRO A 307 -6.56 -4.47 15.78
CA PRO A 307 -7.81 -5.22 15.85
C PRO A 307 -9.01 -4.29 16.01
N VAL A 308 -9.96 -4.39 15.05
CA VAL A 308 -11.11 -3.47 14.96
C VAL A 308 -12.17 -3.73 16.04
N ASP A 309 -12.17 -4.93 16.60
CA ASP A 309 -13.13 -5.37 17.62
C ASP A 309 -12.71 -5.01 19.07
N ASP A 310 -11.44 -4.59 19.26
CA ASP A 310 -10.93 -4.19 20.57
C ASP A 310 -10.50 -2.72 20.59
N HIS A 311 -11.37 -1.87 21.13
CA HIS A 311 -11.17 -0.42 21.20
C HIS A 311 -9.91 0.02 21.99
N ARG A 312 -9.32 -0.86 22.80
CA ARG A 312 -8.11 -0.55 23.58
C ARG A 312 -6.90 -0.41 22.65
N TRP A 313 -6.83 -1.23 21.64
CA TRP A 313 -5.83 -1.10 20.57
C TRP A 313 -5.97 0.23 19.80
N ALA A 314 -7.22 0.60 19.47
CA ALA A 314 -7.46 1.86 18.78
C ALA A 314 -7.07 3.10 19.63
N ALA A 315 -7.06 2.98 20.96
CA ALA A 315 -6.61 4.05 21.87
C ALA A 315 -5.09 4.32 21.78
N LEU A 316 -4.30 3.45 21.15
CA LEU A 316 -2.87 3.66 20.91
C LEU A 316 -2.60 4.55 19.69
N LEU A 317 -3.53 4.60 18.74
CA LEU A 317 -3.36 5.28 17.44
C LEU A 317 -3.24 6.82 17.52
N PRO A 318 -3.92 7.56 18.42
CA PRO A 318 -3.90 9.02 18.40
C PRO A 318 -2.50 9.62 18.44
N ASN A 319 -1.60 9.10 19.29
CA ASN A 319 -0.24 9.58 19.38
C ASN A 319 0.59 9.21 18.16
N MET A 320 0.43 7.98 17.66
CA MET A 320 1.04 7.50 16.43
C MET A 320 0.69 8.39 15.23
N LEU A 321 -0.60 8.58 14.99
CA LEU A 321 -1.12 9.39 13.88
C LEU A 321 -0.70 10.85 13.98
N LYS A 322 -0.67 11.39 15.21
CA LYS A 322 -0.18 12.76 15.44
C LYS A 322 1.30 12.91 15.11
N SER A 323 2.15 11.95 15.48
CA SER A 323 3.58 11.98 15.17
C SER A 323 3.82 11.94 13.66
N LEU A 324 3.07 11.08 12.95
CA LEU A 324 3.13 10.97 11.49
C LEU A 324 2.65 12.26 10.79
N ASP A 325 1.54 12.84 11.25
CA ASP A 325 1.01 14.10 10.72
C ASP A 325 2.00 15.26 10.91
N GLN A 326 2.62 15.36 12.08
CA GLN A 326 3.65 16.36 12.38
C GLN A 326 4.90 16.22 11.50
N ALA A 327 5.25 15.00 11.14
CA ALA A 327 6.34 14.68 10.23
C ALA A 327 5.95 14.79 8.74
N GLY A 328 4.69 15.08 8.42
CA GLY A 328 4.20 15.14 7.04
C GLY A 328 4.10 13.77 6.35
N VAL A 329 4.13 12.68 7.12
CA VAL A 329 4.09 11.30 6.61
C VAL A 329 2.64 10.88 6.35
N GLN A 330 2.37 10.44 5.13
CA GLN A 330 1.06 9.87 4.79
C GLN A 330 0.89 8.49 5.42
N THR A 331 -0.37 8.09 5.65
CA THR A 331 -0.67 6.82 6.32
C THR A 331 -1.74 6.03 5.59
N ALA A 332 -1.50 4.73 5.36
CA ALA A 332 -2.45 3.81 4.75
C ALA A 332 -2.83 2.68 5.72
N TRP A 333 -4.12 2.53 5.99
CA TRP A 333 -4.63 1.44 6.82
C TRP A 333 -4.56 0.10 6.07
N TRP A 334 -4.13 -0.96 6.73
CA TRP A 334 -4.21 -2.33 6.26
C TRP A 334 -5.37 -3.06 6.96
N ALA A 335 -6.49 -3.44 6.32
CA ALA A 335 -6.91 -3.15 4.97
C ALA A 335 -8.44 -3.13 4.90
N ALA A 336 -8.97 -3.04 3.69
CA ALA A 336 -10.38 -3.27 3.39
C ALA A 336 -10.52 -4.09 2.12
N GLY A 337 -11.71 -4.62 1.86
CA GLY A 337 -12.03 -5.39 0.66
C GLY A 337 -13.28 -6.26 0.83
N ASP A 338 -13.80 -6.77 -0.28
CA ASP A 338 -15.11 -7.46 -0.29
C ASP A 338 -15.08 -8.86 0.34
N LYS A 339 -13.90 -9.48 0.54
CA LYS A 339 -13.77 -10.89 0.93
C LYS A 339 -12.97 -11.16 2.21
N TRP A 340 -12.69 -10.13 2.99
CA TRP A 340 -11.90 -10.29 4.22
C TRP A 340 -12.62 -11.05 5.34
N GLY A 341 -13.95 -11.20 5.27
CA GLY A 341 -14.70 -11.92 6.31
C GLY A 341 -14.49 -11.32 7.69
N ASN A 342 -14.05 -12.16 8.64
CA ASN A 342 -13.78 -11.77 10.02
C ASN A 342 -12.30 -11.44 10.28
N TYR A 343 -11.56 -11.00 9.27
CA TYR A 343 -10.17 -10.60 9.47
C TYR A 343 -10.05 -9.45 10.48
N PRO A 344 -9.28 -9.63 11.58
CA PRO A 344 -9.33 -8.68 12.71
C PRO A 344 -8.96 -7.25 12.38
N LEU A 345 -8.16 -7.02 11.34
CA LEU A 345 -7.68 -5.69 10.93
C LEU A 345 -8.55 -5.07 9.83
N SER A 346 -9.53 -5.80 9.30
CA SER A 346 -10.36 -5.32 8.20
C SER A 346 -11.31 -4.20 8.64
N LEU A 347 -11.18 -3.02 8.03
CA LEU A 347 -12.18 -1.96 8.16
C LEU A 347 -13.40 -2.33 7.33
N GLN A 348 -14.46 -2.69 8.02
CA GLN A 348 -15.79 -2.82 7.43
C GLN A 348 -16.52 -1.48 7.58
N VAL A 349 -16.73 -0.79 6.48
CA VAL A 349 -17.40 0.51 6.40
C VAL A 349 -18.75 0.39 5.72
#